data_e485230e17fa71cbdba55ba7bbc8004f
#
_entry.id   e485230e17fa71cbdba55ba7bbc8004f
#
_cell.length_a   1.000
_cell.length_b   1.000
_cell.length_c   1.000
_cell.angle_alpha   90.00
_cell.angle_beta   90.00
_cell.angle_gamma   90.00
#
_symmetry.space_group_name_H-M   'P 1'
#
loop_
_entity.id
_entity.type
_entity.pdbx_description
1 polymer ?
#
loop_
_entity_poly.entity_id
_entity_poly.type
_entity_poly.pdbx_seq_one_letter_code
_entity_poly.pdbx_strand_id
1 'polypeptide(L)'
;MLEIKNVFKDFDSLHVLKGISTEINQGEAISIIGPSGSGKSTLLRCMNLLEHPTFGEVWMEGKLLTPVDPYLHFDIIRASKTYAKLIAAGMSDADAIVKIKKEDLLREKHNAEGKAYRRLMKKTFAENSIDINLARRKMGMVFQQFNLFGNKSVKENIMFAPVKIGISNYKKTKRKNRIIALSNIFTKEKKALLPLPDAPAEVRAKAAAKAMELLARIGLQDKADVYPSTLSGGQKQRIAIIRALAMEPDVMLFDEPTSALDPEMVGEVLDVIKDLVKSGMTSVIVTHEMGFAREISDRVIFMDDGVIAEQGSPNEIFGNPQNPRTKEFLSKVL
;
A
#
# COMPACT_ATOMS: atom_id res chain seq x y z
N MET A 1 5.90 -1.34 10.31
CA MET A 1 6.16 -1.65 8.89
C MET A 1 5.57 -0.62 7.94
N LEU A 2 4.27 -0.36 8.04
CA LEU A 2 3.58 0.67 7.27
C LEU A 2 2.91 1.65 8.23
N GLU A 3 3.10 2.97 8.04
CA GLU A 3 2.52 4.01 8.91
C GLU A 3 1.70 4.97 8.05
N ILE A 4 0.50 5.23 8.48
CA ILE A 4 -0.45 6.16 7.87
C ILE A 4 -0.60 7.34 8.85
N LYS A 5 -0.23 8.54 8.43
CA LYS A 5 -0.20 9.73 9.30
C LYS A 5 -1.15 10.79 8.77
N ASN A 6 -2.26 10.98 9.46
CA ASN A 6 -3.23 12.05 9.20
C ASN A 6 -3.66 12.13 7.73
N VAL A 7 -3.99 10.99 7.12
CA VAL A 7 -4.31 10.89 5.70
C VAL A 7 -5.73 11.39 5.43
N PHE A 8 -5.82 12.36 4.53
CA PHE A 8 -7.07 12.84 3.93
C PHE A 8 -7.12 12.45 2.46
N LYS A 9 -8.31 12.16 1.97
CA LYS A 9 -8.54 11.97 0.55
C LYS A 9 -9.86 12.59 0.13
N ASP A 10 -9.73 13.53 -0.78
CA ASP A 10 -10.86 14.22 -1.41
C ASP A 10 -10.94 13.83 -2.88
N PHE A 11 -12.16 13.69 -3.39
CA PHE A 11 -12.49 13.60 -4.80
C PHE A 11 -13.41 14.78 -5.11
N ASP A 12 -12.87 15.82 -5.74
CA ASP A 12 -13.54 17.10 -5.94
C ASP A 12 -14.09 17.66 -4.60
N SER A 13 -15.40 17.73 -4.45
CA SER A 13 -16.07 18.21 -3.22
C SER A 13 -16.38 17.12 -2.19
N LEU A 14 -16.11 15.85 -2.51
CA LEU A 14 -16.39 14.73 -1.62
C LEU A 14 -15.19 14.39 -0.74
N HIS A 15 -15.30 14.61 0.56
CA HIS A 15 -14.30 14.22 1.56
C HIS A 15 -14.45 12.76 1.97
N VAL A 16 -13.63 11.87 1.41
CA VAL A 16 -13.75 10.41 1.63
C VAL A 16 -12.93 9.92 2.81
N LEU A 17 -11.70 10.46 3.01
CA LEU A 17 -10.89 10.18 4.21
C LEU A 17 -10.66 11.48 4.95
N LYS A 18 -10.83 11.44 6.27
CA LYS A 18 -10.89 12.63 7.13
C LYS A 18 -9.84 12.56 8.26
N GLY A 19 -8.55 12.44 7.90
CA GLY A 19 -7.45 12.45 8.86
C GLY A 19 -7.16 11.08 9.49
N ILE A 20 -7.11 10.04 8.69
CA ILE A 20 -6.81 8.67 9.13
C ILE A 20 -5.37 8.56 9.60
N SER A 21 -5.17 8.02 10.82
CA SER A 21 -3.87 7.62 11.33
C SER A 21 -3.94 6.20 11.87
N THR A 22 -3.04 5.34 11.38
CA THR A 22 -2.88 3.95 11.84
C THR A 22 -1.50 3.45 11.44
N GLU A 23 -1.04 2.42 12.11
CA GLU A 23 0.20 1.71 11.78
C GLU A 23 -0.08 0.22 11.59
N ILE A 24 0.70 -0.42 10.74
CA ILE A 24 0.66 -1.86 10.49
C ILE A 24 2.03 -2.43 10.83
N ASN A 25 2.09 -3.37 11.75
CA ASN A 25 3.32 -4.04 12.17
C ASN A 25 3.65 -5.21 11.24
N GLN A 26 4.92 -5.62 11.26
CA GLN A 26 5.33 -6.79 10.49
C GLN A 26 4.68 -8.06 11.05
N GLY A 27 4.12 -8.88 10.17
CA GLY A 27 3.41 -10.11 10.52
C GLY A 27 1.99 -9.89 11.05
N GLU A 28 1.54 -8.63 11.20
CA GLU A 28 0.20 -8.30 11.70
C GLU A 28 -0.85 -8.50 10.60
N ALA A 29 -1.96 -9.16 10.94
CA ALA A 29 -3.15 -9.26 10.13
C ALA A 29 -4.23 -8.29 10.62
N ILE A 30 -4.61 -7.34 9.77
CA ILE A 30 -5.62 -6.32 10.09
C ILE A 30 -6.82 -6.48 9.16
N SER A 31 -8.02 -6.60 9.73
CA SER A 31 -9.26 -6.45 8.97
C SER A 31 -9.83 -5.05 9.11
N ILE A 32 -10.22 -4.46 7.99
CA ILE A 32 -10.94 -3.17 7.93
C ILE A 32 -12.39 -3.46 7.57
N ILE A 33 -13.30 -3.15 8.49
CA ILE A 33 -14.74 -3.36 8.35
C ILE A 33 -15.51 -2.04 8.44
N GLY A 34 -16.77 -2.03 8.04
CA GLY A 34 -17.64 -0.87 8.11
C GLY A 34 -18.64 -0.78 6.94
N PRO A 35 -19.56 0.18 6.95
CA PRO A 35 -20.57 0.32 5.91
C PRO A 35 -19.98 0.64 4.54
N SER A 36 -20.74 0.37 3.47
CA SER A 36 -20.35 0.79 2.12
C SER A 36 -20.19 2.31 2.06
N GLY A 37 -19.18 2.79 1.34
CA GLY A 37 -18.88 4.22 1.24
C GLY A 37 -18.11 4.82 2.42
N SER A 38 -17.76 4.07 3.47
CA SER A 38 -17.00 4.60 4.61
C SER A 38 -15.51 4.89 4.33
N GLY A 39 -15.02 4.63 3.11
CA GLY A 39 -13.65 4.94 2.70
C GLY A 39 -12.65 3.79 2.80
N LYS A 40 -13.04 2.56 3.15
CA LYS A 40 -12.16 1.39 3.35
C LYS A 40 -11.24 1.11 2.15
N SER A 41 -11.82 0.92 0.97
CA SER A 41 -11.07 0.67 -0.26
C SER A 41 -10.19 1.85 -0.65
N THR A 42 -10.65 3.08 -0.39
CA THR A 42 -9.87 4.29 -0.63
C THR A 42 -8.65 4.35 0.28
N LEU A 43 -8.81 4.02 1.58
CA LEU A 43 -7.69 3.93 2.51
C LEU A 43 -6.67 2.88 2.04
N LEU A 44 -7.14 1.69 1.68
CA LEU A 44 -6.27 0.61 1.18
C LEU A 44 -5.49 1.03 -0.08
N ARG A 45 -6.16 1.75 -1.00
CA ARG A 45 -5.52 2.29 -2.23
C ARG A 45 -4.58 3.45 -1.95
N CYS A 46 -4.79 4.21 -0.88
CA CYS A 46 -3.85 5.23 -0.42
C CYS A 46 -2.58 4.60 0.18
N MET A 47 -2.67 3.44 0.83
CA MET A 47 -1.50 2.74 1.38
C MET A 47 -0.46 2.38 0.32
N ASN A 48 -0.90 1.94 -0.87
CA ASN A 48 0.02 1.62 -1.99
C ASN A 48 0.12 2.72 -3.05
N LEU A 49 -0.48 3.89 -2.77
CA LEU A 49 -0.53 5.06 -3.65
C LEU A 49 -1.15 4.79 -5.03
N LEU A 50 -2.04 3.82 -5.17
CA LEU A 50 -2.93 3.76 -6.34
C LEU A 50 -3.87 4.96 -6.35
N GLU A 51 -4.29 5.40 -5.14
CA GLU A 51 -4.89 6.70 -4.90
C GLU A 51 -3.90 7.56 -4.11
N HIS A 52 -3.58 8.73 -4.62
CA HIS A 52 -2.74 9.67 -3.88
C HIS A 52 -3.57 10.36 -2.79
N PRO A 53 -3.12 10.34 -1.52
CA PRO A 53 -3.72 11.16 -0.49
C PRO A 53 -3.75 12.63 -0.90
N THR A 54 -4.81 13.35 -0.53
CA THR A 54 -4.87 14.80 -0.70
C THR A 54 -3.92 15.48 0.30
N PHE A 55 -3.88 14.95 1.54
CA PHE A 55 -2.98 15.38 2.60
C PHE A 55 -2.59 14.21 3.49
N GLY A 56 -1.58 14.45 4.35
CA GLY A 56 -1.03 13.42 5.22
C GLY A 56 0.08 12.62 4.55
N GLU A 57 0.62 11.68 5.29
CA GLU A 57 1.81 10.92 4.88
C GLU A 57 1.60 9.42 5.01
N VAL A 58 2.17 8.70 4.05
CA VAL A 58 2.29 7.25 4.07
C VAL A 58 3.77 6.90 4.12
N TRP A 59 4.16 6.10 5.11
CA TRP A 59 5.52 5.66 5.34
C TRP A 59 5.59 4.14 5.28
N MET A 60 6.65 3.62 4.71
CA MET A 60 6.96 2.19 4.68
C MET A 60 8.41 1.97 5.11
N GLU A 61 8.63 1.17 6.15
CA GLU A 61 9.97 0.88 6.69
C GLU A 61 10.79 2.16 6.98
N GLY A 62 10.15 3.17 7.55
CA GLY A 62 10.77 4.47 7.84
C GLY A 62 11.07 5.31 6.59
N LYS A 63 10.52 4.96 5.42
CA LYS A 63 10.65 5.71 4.18
C LYS A 63 9.31 6.31 3.74
N LEU A 64 9.36 7.57 3.35
CA LEU A 64 8.20 8.34 2.91
C LEU A 64 7.82 7.98 1.47
N LEU A 65 6.56 7.66 1.27
CA LEU A 65 5.96 7.30 -0.02
C LEU A 65 5.25 8.47 -0.70
N THR A 66 4.64 9.35 0.11
CA THR A 66 3.90 10.53 -0.33
C THR A 66 4.81 11.76 -0.43
N PRO A 67 4.35 12.87 -1.01
CA PRO A 67 4.94 14.19 -0.74
C PRO A 67 4.95 14.49 0.77
N VAL A 68 5.89 15.34 1.21
CA VAL A 68 5.96 15.80 2.60
C VAL A 68 4.73 16.65 2.90
N ASP A 69 4.01 16.33 3.98
CA ASP A 69 2.95 17.18 4.51
C ASP A 69 3.53 18.16 5.54
N PRO A 70 3.58 19.48 5.26
CA PRO A 70 4.21 20.44 6.14
C PRO A 70 3.57 20.48 7.54
N TYR A 71 2.30 20.09 7.67
CA TYR A 71 1.60 20.11 8.95
C TYR A 71 2.01 19.00 9.91
N LEU A 72 2.73 18.00 9.42
CA LEU A 72 3.31 16.93 10.24
C LEU A 72 4.73 17.25 10.74
N HIS A 73 5.34 18.35 10.25
CA HIS A 73 6.73 18.74 10.55
C HIS A 73 6.79 20.14 11.14
N PHE A 74 6.96 20.25 12.46
CA PHE A 74 6.99 21.54 13.17
C PHE A 74 8.15 22.45 12.75
N ASP A 75 9.29 21.89 12.39
CA ASP A 75 10.45 22.63 11.88
C ASP A 75 10.14 23.30 10.52
N ILE A 76 9.38 22.61 9.66
CA ILE A 76 8.91 23.15 8.38
C ILE A 76 7.90 24.28 8.62
N ILE A 77 6.94 24.09 9.54
CA ILE A 77 5.98 25.15 9.90
C ILE A 77 6.74 26.39 10.39
N ARG A 78 7.69 26.23 11.33
CA ARG A 78 8.47 27.34 11.89
C ARG A 78 9.35 28.04 10.85
N ALA A 79 9.76 27.38 9.80
CA ALA A 79 10.53 27.97 8.71
C ALA A 79 9.67 28.77 7.71
N SER A 80 8.34 28.76 7.85
CA SER A 80 7.42 29.46 6.95
C SER A 80 7.36 30.96 7.23
N LYS A 81 7.13 31.76 6.19
CA LYS A 81 6.87 33.19 6.36
C LYS A 81 5.56 33.47 7.09
N THR A 82 4.58 32.61 6.91
CA THR A 82 3.29 32.69 7.61
C THR A 82 3.50 32.57 9.11
N TYR A 83 4.30 31.59 9.57
CA TYR A 83 4.65 31.45 10.97
C TYR A 83 5.39 32.73 11.50
N ALA A 84 6.42 33.20 10.78
CA ALA A 84 7.16 34.39 11.18
C ALA A 84 6.27 35.64 11.36
N LYS A 85 5.25 35.79 10.49
CA LYS A 85 4.27 36.92 10.62
C LYS A 85 3.39 36.77 11.87
N LEU A 86 2.96 35.56 12.22
CA LEU A 86 2.14 35.32 13.41
C LEU A 86 2.93 35.59 14.70
N ILE A 87 4.20 35.16 14.76
CA ILE A 87 5.08 35.47 15.89
C ILE A 87 5.34 36.95 16.00
N ALA A 88 5.63 37.64 14.88
CA ALA A 88 5.82 39.11 14.89
C ALA A 88 4.56 39.90 15.33
N ALA A 89 3.37 39.30 15.15
CA ALA A 89 2.11 39.85 15.64
C ALA A 89 1.84 39.54 17.14
N GLY A 90 2.83 38.96 17.87
CA GLY A 90 2.74 38.68 19.30
C GLY A 90 2.10 37.32 19.66
N MET A 91 1.88 36.45 18.71
CA MET A 91 1.31 35.13 18.98
C MET A 91 2.37 34.19 19.57
N SER A 92 1.98 33.30 20.50
CA SER A 92 2.88 32.27 21.03
C SER A 92 3.23 31.22 19.96
N ASP A 93 4.34 30.49 20.13
CA ASP A 93 4.74 29.38 19.23
C ASP A 93 3.62 28.35 19.09
N ALA A 94 3.02 27.92 20.21
CA ALA A 94 1.95 26.94 20.22
C ALA A 94 0.69 27.42 19.48
N ASP A 95 0.25 28.66 19.78
CA ASP A 95 -0.95 29.24 19.15
C ASP A 95 -0.76 29.46 17.64
N ALA A 96 0.44 29.90 17.24
CA ALA A 96 0.78 30.11 15.84
C ALA A 96 0.73 28.77 15.05
N ILE A 97 1.28 27.69 15.61
CA ILE A 97 1.23 26.35 15.01
C ILE A 97 -0.23 25.85 14.92
N VAL A 98 -0.99 25.98 16.01
CA VAL A 98 -2.41 25.57 16.05
C VAL A 98 -3.20 26.33 15.00
N LYS A 99 -3.04 27.65 14.93
CA LYS A 99 -3.72 28.50 13.94
C LYS A 99 -3.38 28.11 12.50
N ILE A 100 -2.08 27.91 12.20
CA ILE A 100 -1.61 27.49 10.86
C ILE A 100 -2.27 26.18 10.44
N LYS A 101 -2.33 25.19 11.35
CA LYS A 101 -2.95 23.89 11.07
C LYS A 101 -4.47 24.00 10.90
N LYS A 102 -5.14 24.72 11.81
CA LYS A 102 -6.60 24.83 11.83
C LYS A 102 -7.15 25.58 10.60
N GLU A 103 -6.45 26.65 10.19
CA GLU A 103 -6.88 27.51 9.07
C GLU A 103 -6.22 27.12 7.74
N ASP A 104 -5.47 26.01 7.68
CA ASP A 104 -4.82 25.49 6.46
C ASP A 104 -3.95 26.50 5.71
N LEU A 105 -3.18 27.30 6.44
CA LEU A 105 -2.53 28.50 5.91
C LEU A 105 -1.33 28.25 4.99
N LEU A 106 -0.74 27.02 4.98
CA LEU A 106 0.45 26.70 4.19
C LEU A 106 0.15 26.03 2.85
N ARG A 107 -0.97 25.34 2.70
CA ARG A 107 -1.27 24.46 1.56
C ARG A 107 -1.37 25.21 0.22
N GLU A 108 -2.04 26.34 0.20
CA GLU A 108 -2.22 27.11 -1.03
C GLU A 108 -1.01 27.99 -1.41
N LYS A 109 -0.04 28.16 -0.49
CA LYS A 109 1.01 29.19 -0.60
C LYS A 109 2.44 28.66 -0.57
N HIS A 110 2.68 27.39 -0.89
CA HIS A 110 4.02 26.77 -0.80
C HIS A 110 5.15 27.62 -1.41
N ASN A 111 4.92 28.26 -2.56
CA ASN A 111 5.92 29.11 -3.18
C ASN A 111 6.11 30.45 -2.48
N ALA A 112 5.11 30.93 -1.73
CA ALA A 112 5.15 32.21 -1.01
C ALA A 112 5.88 32.10 0.35
N GLU A 113 6.01 30.89 0.92
CA GLU A 113 6.53 30.65 2.28
C GLU A 113 8.05 30.83 2.44
N GLY A 114 8.78 31.09 1.36
CA GLY A 114 10.17 31.50 1.39
C GLY A 114 11.19 30.38 1.11
N LYS A 115 12.48 30.80 1.05
CA LYS A 115 13.57 29.88 0.66
C LYS A 115 13.85 28.82 1.75
N ALA A 116 13.80 29.17 3.02
CA ALA A 116 14.07 28.28 4.15
C ALA A 116 13.04 27.13 4.18
N TYR A 117 11.75 27.47 4.13
CA TYR A 117 10.65 26.51 4.04
C TYR A 117 10.83 25.51 2.89
N ARG A 118 11.04 26.01 1.67
CA ARG A 118 11.24 25.18 0.48
C ARG A 118 12.49 24.29 0.58
N ARG A 119 13.56 24.80 1.21
CA ARG A 119 14.78 24.00 1.43
C ARG A 119 14.54 22.85 2.39
N LEU A 120 13.81 23.09 3.49
CA LEU A 120 13.45 22.03 4.44
C LEU A 120 12.53 20.99 3.81
N MET A 121 11.47 21.41 3.11
CA MET A 121 10.59 20.49 2.37
C MET A 121 11.38 19.56 1.43
N LYS A 122 12.28 20.13 0.62
CA LYS A 122 13.11 19.35 -0.29
C LYS A 122 14.09 18.44 0.44
N LYS A 123 14.68 18.91 1.55
CA LYS A 123 15.62 18.12 2.36
C LYS A 123 14.89 16.92 2.98
N THR A 124 13.78 17.16 3.66
CA THR A 124 12.97 16.12 4.30
C THR A 124 12.54 15.05 3.28
N PHE A 125 12.06 15.48 2.09
CA PHE A 125 11.71 14.55 1.03
C PHE A 125 12.94 13.75 0.54
N ALA A 126 14.07 14.41 0.26
CA ALA A 126 15.26 13.74 -0.27
C ALA A 126 15.88 12.74 0.71
N GLU A 127 15.82 13.01 2.02
CA GLU A 127 16.38 12.15 3.07
C GLU A 127 15.48 10.94 3.36
N ASN A 128 14.18 11.08 3.22
CA ASN A 128 13.21 10.09 3.66
C ASN A 128 12.50 9.34 2.53
N SER A 129 12.40 9.91 1.32
CA SER A 129 11.62 9.30 0.24
C SER A 129 12.24 8.02 -0.32
N ILE A 130 11.37 7.14 -0.80
CA ILE A 130 11.72 5.94 -1.58
C ILE A 130 11.07 6.03 -2.96
N ASP A 131 11.67 5.39 -3.95
CA ASP A 131 11.02 5.23 -5.27
C ASP A 131 9.71 4.45 -5.11
N ILE A 132 8.61 5.04 -5.53
CA ILE A 132 7.26 4.47 -5.43
C ILE A 132 7.15 3.08 -6.11
N ASN A 133 7.91 2.85 -7.19
CA ASN A 133 7.91 1.56 -7.84
C ASN A 133 8.63 0.49 -7.01
N LEU A 134 9.65 0.88 -6.23
CA LEU A 134 10.29 -0.02 -5.27
C LEU A 134 9.33 -0.35 -4.13
N ALA A 135 8.66 0.65 -3.58
CA ALA A 135 7.66 0.43 -2.52
C ALA A 135 6.51 -0.46 -2.98
N ARG A 136 5.95 -0.21 -4.16
CA ARG A 136 4.86 -1.03 -4.72
C ARG A 136 5.25 -2.49 -5.00
N ARG A 137 6.54 -2.78 -5.22
CA ARG A 137 6.99 -4.18 -5.34
C ARG A 137 6.92 -4.95 -4.04
N LYS A 138 7.06 -4.23 -2.92
CA LYS A 138 6.96 -4.77 -1.56
C LYS A 138 5.51 -4.87 -1.07
N MET A 139 4.55 -4.34 -1.82
CA MET A 139 3.12 -4.35 -1.49
C MET A 139 2.34 -5.10 -2.58
N GLY A 140 1.92 -6.33 -2.28
CA GLY A 140 0.99 -7.05 -3.12
C GLY A 140 -0.43 -6.49 -2.97
N MET A 141 -1.18 -6.32 -4.06
CA MET A 141 -2.58 -5.92 -3.98
C MET A 141 -3.47 -6.87 -4.75
N VAL A 142 -4.55 -7.29 -4.10
CA VAL A 142 -5.63 -8.11 -4.63
C VAL A 142 -6.89 -7.26 -4.64
N PHE A 143 -7.53 -7.17 -5.80
CA PHE A 143 -8.71 -6.33 -6.01
C PHE A 143 -9.99 -7.16 -5.95
N GLN A 144 -11.11 -6.50 -5.75
CA GLN A 144 -12.44 -7.06 -5.88
C GLN A 144 -12.66 -7.71 -7.26
N GLN A 145 -12.25 -7.03 -8.33
CA GLN A 145 -12.17 -7.61 -9.66
C GLN A 145 -10.81 -8.27 -9.83
N PHE A 146 -10.78 -9.43 -10.45
CA PHE A 146 -9.58 -10.29 -10.57
C PHE A 146 -8.40 -9.60 -11.30
N ASN A 147 -8.68 -8.69 -12.23
CA ASN A 147 -7.72 -7.92 -13.02
C ASN A 147 -6.66 -8.79 -13.72
N LEU A 148 -7.01 -10.01 -14.14
CA LEU A 148 -6.14 -10.86 -14.91
C LEU A 148 -6.05 -10.38 -16.36
N PHE A 149 -4.87 -10.51 -16.96
CA PHE A 149 -4.68 -10.21 -18.38
C PHE A 149 -5.36 -11.30 -19.21
N GLY A 150 -6.47 -10.98 -19.86
CA GLY A 150 -7.26 -11.93 -20.64
C GLY A 150 -6.54 -12.53 -21.85
N ASN A 151 -5.51 -11.85 -22.37
CA ASN A 151 -4.68 -12.26 -23.50
C ASN A 151 -3.42 -13.03 -23.09
N LYS A 152 -3.31 -13.46 -21.84
CA LYS A 152 -2.21 -14.24 -21.28
C LYS A 152 -2.74 -15.48 -20.60
N SER A 153 -1.99 -16.59 -20.68
CA SER A 153 -2.30 -17.78 -19.89
C SER A 153 -2.17 -17.49 -18.39
N VAL A 154 -2.67 -18.38 -17.56
CA VAL A 154 -2.55 -18.31 -16.10
C VAL A 154 -1.08 -18.17 -15.67
N LYS A 155 -0.22 -19.06 -16.19
CA LYS A 155 1.23 -19.04 -15.93
C LYS A 155 1.86 -17.72 -16.36
N GLU A 156 1.51 -17.21 -17.54
CA GLU A 156 2.01 -15.92 -18.03
C GLU A 156 1.54 -14.75 -17.20
N ASN A 157 0.31 -14.78 -16.64
CA ASN A 157 -0.19 -13.77 -15.70
C ASN A 157 0.68 -13.71 -14.46
N ILE A 158 1.02 -14.85 -13.86
CA ILE A 158 1.85 -14.94 -12.65
C ILE A 158 3.28 -14.49 -12.94
N MET A 159 3.86 -14.91 -14.07
CA MET A 159 5.22 -14.60 -14.47
C MET A 159 5.43 -13.14 -14.91
N PHE A 160 4.37 -12.42 -15.30
CA PHE A 160 4.47 -11.15 -16.02
C PHE A 160 5.31 -10.11 -15.29
N ALA A 161 5.00 -9.82 -14.04
CA ALA A 161 5.69 -8.80 -13.27
C ALA A 161 7.12 -9.22 -12.89
N PRO A 162 7.39 -10.42 -12.34
CA PRO A 162 8.74 -10.88 -12.06
C PRO A 162 9.66 -10.82 -13.28
N VAL A 163 9.19 -11.32 -14.43
CA VAL A 163 9.99 -11.32 -15.68
C VAL A 163 10.26 -9.91 -16.18
N LYS A 164 9.24 -9.04 -16.22
CA LYS A 164 9.40 -7.66 -16.68
C LYS A 164 10.43 -6.89 -15.83
N ILE A 165 10.36 -7.05 -14.51
CA ILE A 165 11.24 -6.38 -13.56
C ILE A 165 12.65 -6.95 -13.63
N GLY A 166 12.82 -8.26 -13.62
CA GLY A 166 14.13 -8.91 -13.71
C GLY A 166 14.89 -8.51 -14.99
N ILE A 167 14.21 -8.59 -16.15
CA ILE A 167 14.80 -8.17 -17.44
C ILE A 167 15.13 -6.66 -17.44
N SER A 168 14.26 -5.82 -16.84
CA SER A 168 14.54 -4.38 -16.74
C SER A 168 15.78 -4.10 -15.90
N ASN A 169 15.94 -4.78 -14.76
CA ASN A 169 17.10 -4.65 -13.88
C ASN A 169 18.38 -5.09 -14.60
N TYR A 170 18.37 -6.22 -15.29
CA TYR A 170 19.49 -6.68 -16.11
C TYR A 170 19.90 -5.63 -17.15
N LYS A 171 18.95 -5.11 -17.94
CA LYS A 171 19.21 -4.08 -18.96
C LYS A 171 19.78 -2.79 -18.35
N LYS A 172 19.22 -2.32 -17.23
CA LYS A 172 19.69 -1.11 -16.53
C LYS A 172 21.12 -1.28 -16.02
N THR A 173 21.44 -2.42 -15.39
CA THR A 173 22.79 -2.70 -14.88
C THR A 173 23.80 -2.83 -16.01
N LYS A 174 23.44 -3.54 -17.09
CA LYS A 174 24.28 -3.65 -18.29
C LYS A 174 24.59 -2.28 -18.91
N ARG A 175 23.59 -1.37 -18.98
CA ARG A 175 23.79 0.01 -19.44
C ARG A 175 24.69 0.80 -18.51
N LYS A 176 24.51 0.71 -17.19
CA LYS A 176 25.41 1.35 -16.20
C LYS A 176 26.84 0.87 -16.34
N ASN A 177 27.05 -0.44 -16.49
CA ASN A 177 28.38 -1.02 -16.69
C ASN A 177 29.05 -0.52 -17.98
N ARG A 178 28.30 -0.33 -19.05
CA ARG A 178 28.84 0.29 -20.29
C ARG A 178 29.33 1.72 -20.04
N ILE A 179 28.56 2.52 -19.27
CA ILE A 179 28.93 3.89 -18.92
C ILE A 179 30.19 3.89 -18.02
N ILE A 180 30.25 2.99 -17.00
CA ILE A 180 31.42 2.85 -16.14
C ILE A 180 32.67 2.45 -16.96
N ALA A 181 32.50 1.46 -17.85
CA ALA A 181 33.61 1.02 -18.72
C ALA A 181 34.15 2.17 -19.61
N LEU A 182 33.24 2.95 -20.21
CA LEU A 182 33.64 4.13 -20.99
C LEU A 182 34.30 5.20 -20.13
N SER A 183 33.77 5.49 -18.95
CA SER A 183 34.36 6.45 -18.00
C SER A 183 35.77 6.03 -17.57
N ASN A 184 35.99 4.72 -17.37
CA ASN A 184 37.28 4.16 -16.96
C ASN A 184 38.38 4.32 -18.03
N ILE A 185 38.03 4.60 -19.29
CA ILE A 185 38.99 4.92 -20.33
C ILE A 185 39.63 6.30 -20.09
N PHE A 186 38.86 7.23 -19.55
CA PHE A 186 39.26 8.64 -19.39
C PHE A 186 39.65 9.01 -17.95
N THR A 187 39.50 8.10 -16.98
CA THR A 187 39.82 8.37 -15.56
C THR A 187 40.98 7.54 -15.07
N LYS A 188 41.85 8.16 -14.23
CA LYS A 188 42.97 7.44 -13.58
C LYS A 188 42.47 6.44 -12.54
N GLU A 189 41.43 6.79 -11.79
CA GLU A 189 40.76 5.90 -10.82
C GLU A 189 39.68 5.09 -11.53
N LYS A 190 39.91 3.78 -11.65
CA LYS A 190 38.96 2.87 -12.31
C LYS A 190 37.88 2.44 -11.32
N LYS A 191 36.60 2.65 -11.69
CA LYS A 191 35.43 2.17 -10.95
C LYS A 191 35.15 0.70 -11.29
N ALA A 192 34.88 -0.12 -10.27
CA ALA A 192 34.44 -1.50 -10.46
C ALA A 192 33.09 -1.57 -11.21
N LEU A 193 32.96 -2.57 -12.07
CA LEU A 193 31.66 -2.87 -12.69
C LEU A 193 30.69 -3.43 -11.65
N LEU A 194 29.43 -3.09 -11.81
CA LEU A 194 28.36 -3.63 -10.96
C LEU A 194 28.13 -5.12 -11.31
N PRO A 195 27.84 -5.98 -10.32
CA PRO A 195 27.45 -7.35 -10.58
C PRO A 195 26.17 -7.38 -11.45
N LEU A 196 26.19 -8.20 -12.50
CA LEU A 196 25.02 -8.37 -13.35
C LEU A 196 23.98 -9.23 -12.62
N PRO A 197 22.70 -8.82 -12.59
CA PRO A 197 21.61 -9.70 -12.17
C PRO A 197 21.44 -10.87 -13.15
N ASP A 198 20.55 -11.80 -12.81
CA ASP A 198 20.22 -12.95 -13.65
C ASP A 198 19.97 -12.57 -15.12
N ALA A 199 20.48 -13.36 -16.03
CA ALA A 199 20.24 -13.17 -17.45
C ALA A 199 18.76 -13.37 -17.82
N PRO A 200 18.25 -12.77 -18.90
CA PRO A 200 16.83 -12.86 -19.26
C PRO A 200 16.24 -14.28 -19.37
N ALA A 201 17.05 -15.25 -19.79
CA ALA A 201 16.63 -16.66 -19.87
C ALA A 201 16.48 -17.24 -18.45
N GLU A 202 17.41 -16.97 -17.56
CA GLU A 202 17.41 -17.44 -16.18
C GLU A 202 16.26 -16.78 -15.38
N VAL A 203 16.02 -15.47 -15.56
CA VAL A 203 14.85 -14.77 -14.99
C VAL A 203 13.55 -15.46 -15.39
N ARG A 204 13.40 -15.82 -16.67
CA ARG A 204 12.19 -16.54 -17.14
C ARG A 204 12.06 -17.92 -16.54
N ALA A 205 13.15 -18.67 -16.44
CA ALA A 205 13.15 -20.01 -15.86
C ALA A 205 12.77 -19.99 -14.37
N LYS A 206 13.35 -19.08 -13.59
CA LYS A 206 13.02 -18.87 -12.16
C LYS A 206 11.55 -18.46 -11.98
N ALA A 207 11.07 -17.52 -12.79
CA ALA A 207 9.68 -17.07 -12.73
C ALA A 207 8.69 -18.21 -13.11
N ALA A 208 9.05 -19.06 -14.07
CA ALA A 208 8.22 -20.22 -14.46
C ALA A 208 8.15 -21.27 -13.34
N ALA A 209 9.29 -21.59 -12.72
CA ALA A 209 9.34 -22.51 -11.58
C ALA A 209 8.51 -21.98 -10.41
N LYS A 210 8.66 -20.69 -10.07
CA LYS A 210 7.87 -20.04 -9.01
C LYS A 210 6.37 -20.03 -9.32
N ALA A 211 5.98 -19.78 -10.58
CA ALA A 211 4.58 -19.80 -10.98
C ALA A 211 3.96 -21.21 -10.80
N MET A 212 4.70 -22.27 -11.15
CA MET A 212 4.22 -23.64 -10.95
C MET A 212 4.15 -24.04 -9.49
N GLU A 213 5.11 -23.61 -8.66
CA GLU A 213 5.08 -23.78 -7.19
C GLU A 213 3.82 -23.15 -6.59
N LEU A 214 3.53 -21.88 -6.95
CA LEU A 214 2.37 -21.15 -6.45
C LEU A 214 1.05 -21.75 -6.94
N LEU A 215 0.99 -22.23 -8.18
CA LEU A 215 -0.16 -22.95 -8.71
C LEU A 215 -0.40 -24.26 -7.96
N ALA A 216 0.67 -24.98 -7.60
CA ALA A 216 0.60 -26.17 -6.78
C ALA A 216 -0.04 -25.88 -5.41
N ARG A 217 0.37 -24.77 -4.80
CA ARG A 217 -0.12 -24.36 -3.49
C ARG A 217 -1.63 -24.11 -3.43
N ILE A 218 -2.24 -23.73 -4.57
CA ILE A 218 -3.69 -23.51 -4.68
C ILE A 218 -4.43 -24.61 -5.46
N GLY A 219 -3.74 -25.72 -5.80
CA GLY A 219 -4.35 -26.87 -6.49
C GLY A 219 -4.76 -26.61 -7.95
N LEU A 220 -4.09 -25.69 -8.66
CA LEU A 220 -4.45 -25.29 -10.04
C LEU A 220 -3.29 -25.48 -11.05
N GLN A 221 -2.40 -26.45 -10.84
CA GLN A 221 -1.28 -26.71 -11.76
C GLN A 221 -1.75 -27.08 -13.17
N ASP A 222 -2.83 -27.82 -13.27
CA ASP A 222 -3.46 -28.25 -14.53
C ASP A 222 -4.02 -27.08 -15.35
N LYS A 223 -4.19 -25.92 -14.71
CA LYS A 223 -4.69 -24.67 -15.34
C LYS A 223 -3.57 -23.72 -15.78
N ALA A 224 -2.29 -24.12 -15.72
CA ALA A 224 -1.16 -23.23 -16.01
C ALA A 224 -1.23 -22.59 -17.41
N ASP A 225 -1.61 -23.34 -18.40
CA ASP A 225 -1.59 -22.93 -19.81
C ASP A 225 -2.96 -22.47 -20.35
N VAL A 226 -4.04 -22.50 -19.52
CA VAL A 226 -5.36 -22.00 -19.93
C VAL A 226 -5.47 -20.47 -19.77
N TYR A 227 -6.47 -19.90 -20.44
CA TYR A 227 -6.75 -18.45 -20.38
C TYR A 227 -7.81 -18.12 -19.31
N PRO A 228 -7.78 -16.92 -18.73
CA PRO A 228 -8.72 -16.52 -17.68
C PRO A 228 -10.19 -16.64 -18.04
N SER A 229 -10.57 -16.56 -19.32
CA SER A 229 -11.96 -16.69 -19.78
C SER A 229 -12.59 -18.05 -19.46
N THR A 230 -11.79 -19.10 -19.31
CA THR A 230 -12.26 -20.48 -19.06
C THR A 230 -12.34 -20.84 -17.57
N LEU A 231 -12.00 -19.91 -16.68
CA LEU A 231 -11.91 -20.13 -15.24
C LEU A 231 -13.16 -19.65 -14.49
N SER A 232 -13.51 -20.33 -13.39
CA SER A 232 -14.51 -19.82 -12.45
C SER A 232 -14.05 -18.57 -11.72
N GLY A 233 -14.97 -17.83 -11.08
CA GLY A 233 -14.66 -16.64 -10.27
C GLY A 233 -13.64 -16.95 -9.18
N GLY A 234 -13.87 -18.00 -8.39
CA GLY A 234 -12.97 -18.42 -7.31
C GLY A 234 -11.57 -18.81 -7.82
N GLN A 235 -11.48 -19.50 -8.97
CA GLN A 235 -10.19 -19.81 -9.60
C GLN A 235 -9.46 -18.54 -10.03
N LYS A 236 -10.16 -17.57 -10.67
CA LYS A 236 -9.58 -16.28 -11.06
C LYS A 236 -9.03 -15.53 -9.85
N GLN A 237 -9.77 -15.53 -8.75
CA GLN A 237 -9.36 -14.80 -7.53
C GLN A 237 -8.16 -15.46 -6.87
N ARG A 238 -8.14 -16.79 -6.74
CA ARG A 238 -6.97 -17.51 -6.22
C ARG A 238 -5.72 -17.25 -7.09
N ILE A 239 -5.87 -17.22 -8.41
CA ILE A 239 -4.77 -16.87 -9.34
C ILE A 239 -4.36 -15.39 -9.15
N ALA A 240 -5.28 -14.46 -8.93
CA ALA A 240 -4.94 -13.07 -8.65
C ALA A 240 -4.13 -12.91 -7.36
N ILE A 241 -4.45 -13.70 -6.32
CA ILE A 241 -3.69 -13.75 -5.06
C ILE A 241 -2.26 -14.22 -5.31
N ILE A 242 -2.07 -15.38 -5.94
CA ILE A 242 -0.72 -15.93 -6.17
C ILE A 242 0.08 -15.11 -7.19
N ARG A 243 -0.57 -14.41 -8.13
CA ARG A 243 0.09 -13.43 -9.00
C ARG A 243 0.70 -12.29 -8.20
N ALA A 244 0.01 -11.79 -7.17
CA ALA A 244 0.57 -10.78 -6.26
C ALA A 244 1.73 -11.36 -5.43
N LEU A 245 1.59 -12.58 -4.92
CA LEU A 245 2.62 -13.31 -4.18
C LEU A 245 3.88 -13.63 -4.99
N ALA A 246 3.76 -13.77 -6.32
CA ALA A 246 4.91 -14.02 -7.20
C ALA A 246 5.97 -12.90 -7.19
N MET A 247 5.62 -11.74 -6.64
CA MET A 247 6.53 -10.62 -6.43
C MET A 247 7.25 -10.67 -5.08
N GLU A 248 6.92 -11.66 -4.23
CA GLU A 248 7.45 -11.82 -2.87
C GLU A 248 7.30 -10.52 -2.04
N PRO A 249 6.05 -10.03 -1.90
CA PRO A 249 5.79 -8.77 -1.19
C PRO A 249 5.99 -8.92 0.32
N ASP A 250 6.32 -7.82 0.99
CA ASP A 250 6.43 -7.74 2.45
C ASP A 250 5.05 -7.55 3.11
N VAL A 251 4.07 -7.03 2.37
CA VAL A 251 2.68 -6.85 2.82
C VAL A 251 1.68 -7.16 1.70
N MET A 252 0.57 -7.79 2.04
CA MET A 252 -0.55 -8.06 1.15
C MET A 252 -1.75 -7.19 1.52
N LEU A 253 -2.32 -6.52 0.52
CA LEU A 253 -3.49 -5.67 0.63
C LEU A 253 -4.65 -6.33 -0.14
N PHE A 254 -5.76 -6.61 0.54
CA PHE A 254 -6.92 -7.27 -0.04
C PHE A 254 -8.13 -6.32 -0.03
N ASP A 255 -8.60 -5.93 -1.21
CA ASP A 255 -9.76 -5.03 -1.40
C ASP A 255 -10.99 -5.87 -1.73
N GLU A 256 -11.76 -6.26 -0.72
CA GLU A 256 -12.98 -7.07 -0.81
C GLU A 256 -12.81 -8.32 -1.72
N PRO A 257 -11.90 -9.23 -1.39
CA PRO A 257 -11.47 -10.31 -2.30
C PRO A 257 -12.55 -11.33 -2.65
N THR A 258 -13.69 -11.32 -1.96
CA THR A 258 -14.80 -12.29 -2.15
C THR A 258 -16.07 -11.67 -2.72
N SER A 259 -16.17 -10.34 -2.79
CA SER A 259 -17.44 -9.65 -3.13
C SER A 259 -17.94 -9.87 -4.58
N ALA A 260 -17.06 -10.33 -5.49
CA ALA A 260 -17.41 -10.64 -6.87
C ALA A 260 -17.58 -12.16 -7.12
N LEU A 261 -17.74 -12.94 -6.04
CA LEU A 261 -17.81 -14.40 -6.10
C LEU A 261 -19.19 -14.94 -5.74
N ASP A 262 -19.54 -16.06 -6.33
CA ASP A 262 -20.68 -16.84 -5.87
C ASP A 262 -20.40 -17.42 -4.47
N PRO A 263 -21.41 -17.58 -3.59
CA PRO A 263 -21.23 -18.04 -2.21
C PRO A 263 -20.46 -19.37 -2.09
N GLU A 264 -20.64 -20.27 -3.04
CA GLU A 264 -19.95 -21.57 -3.06
C GLU A 264 -18.43 -21.46 -3.24
N MET A 265 -17.95 -20.35 -3.85
CA MET A 265 -16.54 -20.11 -4.14
C MET A 265 -15.82 -19.30 -3.06
N VAL A 266 -16.56 -18.68 -2.15
CA VAL A 266 -16.01 -17.77 -1.12
C VAL A 266 -15.05 -18.52 -0.21
N GLY A 267 -15.44 -19.71 0.29
CA GLY A 267 -14.64 -20.50 1.22
C GLY A 267 -13.23 -20.79 0.71
N GLU A 268 -13.11 -21.26 -0.55
CA GLU A 268 -11.81 -21.60 -1.17
C GLU A 268 -10.85 -20.38 -1.23
N VAL A 269 -11.38 -19.18 -1.44
CA VAL A 269 -10.57 -17.97 -1.51
C VAL A 269 -10.16 -17.51 -0.11
N LEU A 270 -11.08 -17.59 0.86
CA LEU A 270 -10.78 -17.26 2.25
C LEU A 270 -9.74 -18.20 2.86
N ASP A 271 -9.78 -19.50 2.51
CA ASP A 271 -8.79 -20.47 2.97
C ASP A 271 -7.37 -20.10 2.48
N VAL A 272 -7.22 -19.69 1.23
CA VAL A 272 -5.92 -19.23 0.71
C VAL A 272 -5.42 -18.01 1.47
N ILE A 273 -6.29 -17.03 1.80
CA ILE A 273 -5.89 -15.84 2.56
C ILE A 273 -5.54 -16.23 4.00
N LYS A 274 -6.32 -17.14 4.61
CA LYS A 274 -6.06 -17.66 5.96
C LYS A 274 -4.69 -18.34 6.06
N ASP A 275 -4.33 -19.16 5.07
CA ASP A 275 -3.03 -19.80 5.02
C ASP A 275 -1.88 -18.79 4.89
N LEU A 276 -2.09 -17.70 4.16
CA LEU A 276 -1.10 -16.63 4.06
C LEU A 276 -0.91 -15.90 5.40
N VAL A 277 -2.00 -15.54 6.07
CA VAL A 277 -1.95 -14.91 7.40
C VAL A 277 -1.26 -15.85 8.40
N LYS A 278 -1.62 -17.13 8.46
CA LYS A 278 -0.99 -18.13 9.32
C LYS A 278 0.51 -18.33 9.04
N SER A 279 0.95 -18.08 7.80
CA SER A 279 2.38 -18.12 7.47
C SER A 279 3.16 -16.88 7.92
N GLY A 280 2.52 -15.92 8.61
CA GLY A 280 3.13 -14.69 9.10
C GLY A 280 3.19 -13.56 8.08
N MET A 281 2.39 -13.65 6.98
CA MET A 281 2.30 -12.58 5.99
C MET A 281 1.58 -11.37 6.56
N THR A 282 2.25 -10.22 6.59
CA THR A 282 1.60 -8.95 6.93
C THR A 282 0.44 -8.70 5.98
N SER A 283 -0.77 -8.52 6.51
CA SER A 283 -1.98 -8.45 5.69
C SER A 283 -2.93 -7.36 6.14
N VAL A 284 -3.46 -6.58 5.20
CA VAL A 284 -4.56 -5.64 5.44
C VAL A 284 -5.72 -6.05 4.54
N ILE A 285 -6.86 -6.36 5.14
CA ILE A 285 -7.98 -7.01 4.46
C ILE A 285 -9.24 -6.17 4.66
N VAL A 286 -9.73 -5.56 3.59
CA VAL A 286 -11.09 -4.99 3.56
C VAL A 286 -12.06 -6.13 3.25
N THR A 287 -13.00 -6.40 4.14
CA THR A 287 -13.93 -7.52 3.99
C THR A 287 -15.30 -7.24 4.59
N HIS A 288 -16.30 -7.92 4.04
CA HIS A 288 -17.66 -8.02 4.60
C HIS A 288 -17.90 -9.37 5.29
N GLU A 289 -16.92 -10.28 5.29
CA GLU A 289 -16.97 -11.59 5.93
C GLU A 289 -16.61 -11.48 7.41
N MET A 290 -17.60 -11.17 8.28
CA MET A 290 -17.34 -10.87 9.69
C MET A 290 -16.77 -12.07 10.46
N GLY A 291 -17.25 -13.28 10.18
CA GLY A 291 -16.72 -14.51 10.76
C GLY A 291 -15.25 -14.74 10.43
N PHE A 292 -14.89 -14.50 9.17
CA PHE A 292 -13.51 -14.57 8.71
C PHE A 292 -12.63 -13.49 9.37
N ALA A 293 -13.07 -12.22 9.37
CA ALA A 293 -12.35 -11.14 10.03
C ALA A 293 -12.07 -11.43 11.52
N ARG A 294 -13.07 -11.99 12.22
CA ARG A 294 -12.94 -12.38 13.63
C ARG A 294 -11.92 -13.49 13.84
N GLU A 295 -11.84 -14.45 12.91
CA GLU A 295 -10.96 -15.62 13.06
C GLU A 295 -9.50 -15.32 12.77
N ILE A 296 -9.21 -14.46 11.77
CA ILE A 296 -7.86 -14.35 11.24
C ILE A 296 -7.10 -13.11 11.68
N SER A 297 -7.79 -12.09 12.20
CA SER A 297 -7.16 -10.79 12.46
C SER A 297 -6.52 -10.74 13.86
N ASP A 298 -5.37 -10.09 13.94
CA ASP A 298 -4.79 -9.64 15.20
C ASP A 298 -5.51 -8.36 15.67
N ARG A 299 -5.92 -7.50 14.72
CA ARG A 299 -6.62 -6.26 14.98
C ARG A 299 -7.71 -6.01 13.94
N VAL A 300 -8.81 -5.42 14.38
CA VAL A 300 -9.92 -5.00 13.54
C VAL A 300 -10.06 -3.48 13.62
N ILE A 301 -10.21 -2.84 12.48
CA ILE A 301 -10.47 -1.41 12.34
C ILE A 301 -11.88 -1.23 11.79
N PHE A 302 -12.75 -0.58 12.57
CA PHE A 302 -14.08 -0.18 12.11
C PHE A 302 -14.03 1.25 11.58
N MET A 303 -14.36 1.41 10.29
CA MET A 303 -14.44 2.71 9.63
C MET A 303 -15.89 3.13 9.42
N ASP A 304 -16.19 4.38 9.75
CA ASP A 304 -17.47 5.02 9.45
C ASP A 304 -17.24 6.48 9.04
N ASP A 305 -17.95 6.96 8.04
CA ASP A 305 -17.88 8.35 7.53
C ASP A 305 -16.43 8.91 7.33
N GLY A 306 -15.54 8.09 6.80
CA GLY A 306 -14.17 8.50 6.47
C GLY A 306 -13.19 8.59 7.64
N VAL A 307 -13.57 8.13 8.84
CA VAL A 307 -12.71 8.07 10.03
C VAL A 307 -12.61 6.65 10.58
N ILE A 308 -11.57 6.38 11.36
CA ILE A 308 -11.51 5.20 12.21
C ILE A 308 -12.38 5.49 13.44
N ALA A 309 -13.56 4.89 13.47
CA ALA A 309 -14.50 5.08 14.56
C ALA A 309 -14.15 4.23 15.80
N GLU A 310 -13.59 3.03 15.56
CA GLU A 310 -13.13 2.13 16.61
C GLU A 310 -12.06 1.18 16.06
N GLN A 311 -11.12 0.76 16.89
CA GLN A 311 -10.17 -0.30 16.57
C GLN A 311 -9.78 -1.05 17.82
N GLY A 312 -9.48 -2.33 17.68
CA GLY A 312 -9.10 -3.20 18.79
C GLY A 312 -8.91 -4.64 18.34
N SER A 313 -8.71 -5.54 19.29
CA SER A 313 -8.68 -6.98 19.02
C SER A 313 -10.06 -7.45 18.50
N PRO A 314 -10.12 -8.60 17.80
CA PRO A 314 -11.40 -9.16 17.36
C PRO A 314 -12.40 -9.37 18.50
N ASN A 315 -11.92 -9.78 19.70
CA ASN A 315 -12.79 -9.96 20.85
C ASN A 315 -13.39 -8.65 21.37
N GLU A 316 -12.65 -7.55 21.32
CA GLU A 316 -13.15 -6.23 21.72
C GLU A 316 -14.20 -5.74 20.70
N ILE A 317 -13.88 -5.77 19.42
CA ILE A 317 -14.75 -5.21 18.37
C ILE A 317 -16.02 -6.04 18.17
N PHE A 318 -15.89 -7.38 18.08
CA PHE A 318 -17.06 -8.26 17.82
C PHE A 318 -17.80 -8.68 19.09
N GLY A 319 -17.13 -8.70 20.24
CA GLY A 319 -17.71 -9.16 21.51
C GLY A 319 -18.24 -8.05 22.41
N ASN A 320 -17.55 -6.92 22.47
CA ASN A 320 -17.89 -5.80 23.34
C ASN A 320 -17.50 -4.44 22.74
N PRO A 321 -18.03 -4.08 21.57
CA PRO A 321 -17.72 -2.79 20.96
C PRO A 321 -18.14 -1.63 21.86
N GLN A 322 -17.31 -0.58 21.94
CA GLN A 322 -17.59 0.59 22.80
C GLN A 322 -18.30 1.69 22.01
N ASN A 323 -17.97 1.87 20.74
CA ASN A 323 -18.56 2.90 19.90
C ASN A 323 -20.02 2.53 19.51
N PRO A 324 -21.02 3.41 19.72
CA PRO A 324 -22.42 3.16 19.35
C PRO A 324 -22.62 2.80 17.87
N ARG A 325 -21.84 3.40 16.96
CA ARG A 325 -21.93 3.12 15.53
C ARG A 325 -21.41 1.72 15.19
N THR A 326 -20.33 1.26 15.86
CA THR A 326 -19.85 -0.12 15.75
C THR A 326 -20.92 -1.11 16.20
N LYS A 327 -21.56 -0.86 17.35
CA LYS A 327 -22.67 -1.69 17.87
C LYS A 327 -23.81 -1.78 16.87
N GLU A 328 -24.26 -0.64 16.37
CA GLU A 328 -25.34 -0.56 15.38
C GLU A 328 -24.99 -1.32 14.09
N PHE A 329 -23.77 -1.16 13.58
CA PHE A 329 -23.33 -1.86 12.38
C PHE A 329 -23.30 -3.38 12.60
N LEU A 330 -22.66 -3.84 13.67
CA LEU A 330 -22.53 -5.26 13.94
C LEU A 330 -23.87 -5.94 14.20
N SER A 331 -24.81 -5.27 14.86
CA SER A 331 -26.16 -5.83 15.09
C SER A 331 -26.99 -6.05 13.82
N LYS A 332 -26.55 -5.46 12.68
CA LYS A 332 -27.21 -5.62 11.37
C LYS A 332 -26.55 -6.69 10.50
N VAL A 333 -25.31 -7.04 10.79
CA VAL A 333 -24.50 -7.94 9.93
C VAL A 333 -24.10 -9.26 10.60
N LEU A 334 -24.26 -9.39 11.92
CA LEU A 334 -24.14 -10.61 12.70
C LEU A 334 -25.53 -11.13 13.10
#